data_eceb7318e33bb8167fba50a02acdbed6
#
_entry.id   eceb7318e33bb8167fba50a02acdbed6
#
_cell.length_a   1.000
_cell.length_b   1.000
_cell.length_c   1.000
_cell.angle_alpha   90.00
_cell.angle_beta   90.00
_cell.angle_gamma   90.00
#
_symmetry.space_group_name_H-M   'P 1'
#
loop_
_entity.id
_entity.type
_entity.pdbx_description
1 polymer ?
#
loop_
_entity_poly.entity_id
_entity_poly.type
_entity_poly.pdbx_seq_one_letter_code
_entity_poly.pdbx_strand_id
1 'polypeptide(L)'
;MNMPIQVKRFIIYLASAVLLGGCSTTGLWENPTYTDSINRFLATEDGKNFIFLGEKYHYIFNDHDSLRQTLLWKDRSVLEAIFYEKFIIDSSNSISGNLRIICKCKNATATQISWVKKIGFIKLPTSDVQLYSLMGIETEELYILVIRLSGIRYLAKDLVLDKYAKLNKTYKVVVEEPKSTSGVIGRVLLTPVT
;
A
#
# COMPACT_ATOMS: atom_id res chain seq x y z
N MET A 1 23.48 45.36 -39.11
CA MET A 1 22.02 45.67 -39.15
C MET A 1 21.56 45.93 -37.74
N ASN A 2 21.49 47.20 -37.31
CA ASN A 2 21.12 47.59 -35.95
C ASN A 2 19.60 47.58 -35.79
N MET A 3 19.08 46.56 -35.09
CA MET A 3 17.67 46.53 -34.76
C MET A 3 17.31 47.65 -33.77
N PRO A 4 16.17 48.36 -33.99
CA PRO A 4 15.73 49.43 -33.10
C PRO A 4 15.44 48.86 -31.67
N ILE A 5 15.77 49.68 -30.68
CA ILE A 5 15.70 49.34 -29.25
C ILE A 5 14.33 48.78 -28.82
N GLN A 6 13.26 49.24 -29.43
CA GLN A 6 11.91 48.82 -29.19
C GLN A 6 11.68 47.31 -29.54
N VAL A 7 12.26 46.87 -30.66
CA VAL A 7 12.14 45.47 -31.12
C VAL A 7 12.94 44.54 -30.18
N LYS A 8 14.10 44.98 -29.69
CA LYS A 8 14.89 44.18 -28.68
C LYS A 8 14.14 44.00 -27.38
N ARG A 9 13.48 45.05 -26.89
CA ARG A 9 12.65 44.96 -25.68
C ARG A 9 11.47 44.00 -25.84
N PHE A 10 10.80 44.04 -27.00
CA PHE A 10 9.65 43.16 -27.29
C PHE A 10 10.06 41.67 -27.34
N ILE A 11 11.21 41.35 -27.92
CA ILE A 11 11.76 39.98 -27.96
C ILE A 11 12.13 39.49 -26.57
N ILE A 12 12.68 40.35 -25.70
CA ILE A 12 13.01 39.98 -24.33
C ILE A 12 11.75 39.66 -23.52
N TYR A 13 10.68 40.44 -23.64
CA TYR A 13 9.41 40.15 -22.96
C TYR A 13 8.69 38.91 -23.50
N LEU A 14 8.81 38.62 -24.79
CA LEU A 14 8.24 37.41 -25.37
C LEU A 14 9.02 36.15 -24.90
N ALA A 15 10.36 36.24 -24.84
CA ALA A 15 11.20 35.16 -24.34
C ALA A 15 10.98 34.86 -22.84
N SER A 16 10.76 35.89 -22.01
CA SER A 16 10.46 35.70 -20.59
C SER A 16 9.04 35.13 -20.35
N ALA A 17 8.07 35.44 -21.17
CA ALA A 17 6.72 34.87 -21.09
C ALA A 17 6.72 33.35 -21.42
N VAL A 18 7.55 32.91 -22.35
CA VAL A 18 7.68 31.47 -22.70
C VAL A 18 8.37 30.69 -21.59
N LEU A 19 9.31 31.31 -20.86
CA LEU A 19 10.03 30.65 -19.76
C LEU A 19 9.19 30.50 -18.48
N LEU A 20 8.15 31.34 -18.29
CA LEU A 20 7.26 31.27 -17.15
C LEU A 20 6.07 30.32 -17.39
N GLY A 21 5.81 29.89 -18.61
CA GLY A 21 4.76 28.94 -18.99
C GLY A 21 5.10 27.48 -18.79
N GLY A 22 6.27 27.15 -18.25
CA GLY A 22 6.68 25.80 -17.90
C GLY A 22 6.03 25.30 -16.60
N CYS A 23 4.73 25.54 -16.42
CA CYS A 23 3.97 24.87 -15.37
C CYS A 23 4.03 23.37 -15.61
N SER A 24 4.66 22.67 -14.68
CA SER A 24 4.81 21.22 -14.65
C SER A 24 3.50 20.50 -14.98
N THR A 25 3.40 19.98 -16.20
CA THR A 25 2.31 19.10 -16.63
C THR A 25 2.43 17.69 -16.06
N THR A 26 3.41 17.43 -15.19
CA THR A 26 3.67 16.11 -14.58
C THR A 26 2.46 15.59 -13.81
N GLY A 27 1.72 16.44 -13.10
CA GLY A 27 0.51 16.01 -12.36
C GLY A 27 -0.70 15.63 -13.23
N LEU A 28 -0.71 16.00 -14.52
CA LEU A 28 -1.83 15.67 -15.42
C LEU A 28 -1.84 14.19 -15.85
N TRP A 29 -0.70 13.52 -15.75
CA TRP A 29 -0.53 12.14 -16.20
C TRP A 29 -0.53 11.13 -15.06
N GLU A 30 -0.38 11.57 -13.82
CA GLU A 30 -0.39 10.69 -12.65
C GLU A 30 -1.82 10.31 -12.27
N ASN A 31 -2.02 9.07 -11.88
CA ASN A 31 -3.27 8.61 -11.31
C ASN A 31 -3.49 9.24 -9.93
N PRO A 32 -4.72 9.59 -9.56
CA PRO A 32 -5.03 10.10 -8.23
C PRO A 32 -4.68 9.05 -7.16
N THR A 33 -4.16 9.52 -6.05
CA THR A 33 -3.84 8.67 -4.90
C THR A 33 -4.55 9.18 -3.65
N TYR A 34 -4.86 8.25 -2.74
CA TYR A 34 -5.30 8.59 -1.39
C TYR A 34 -4.60 7.71 -0.36
N THR A 35 -4.61 8.16 0.88
CA THR A 35 -4.15 7.37 2.02
C THR A 35 -5.34 6.87 2.82
N ASP A 36 -5.31 5.59 3.18
CA ASP A 36 -6.25 4.97 4.12
C ASP A 36 -5.52 4.41 5.33
N SER A 37 -6.22 4.27 6.44
CA SER A 37 -5.70 3.78 7.71
C SER A 37 -6.33 2.43 8.03
N ILE A 38 -5.50 1.39 8.13
CA ILE A 38 -5.93 0.02 8.43
C ILE A 38 -5.46 -0.33 9.85
N ASN A 39 -6.36 -0.71 10.73
CA ASN A 39 -6.02 -1.12 12.10
C ASN A 39 -6.65 -2.45 12.54
N ARG A 40 -7.46 -3.07 11.71
CA ARG A 40 -8.16 -4.32 12.00
C ARG A 40 -8.19 -5.23 10.80
N PHE A 41 -8.35 -6.51 11.08
CA PHE A 41 -8.55 -7.52 10.07
C PHE A 41 -9.56 -8.57 10.52
N LEU A 42 -10.06 -9.30 9.57
CA LEU A 42 -10.98 -10.39 9.74
C LEU A 42 -10.64 -11.47 8.71
N ALA A 43 -10.59 -12.73 9.11
CA ALA A 43 -10.58 -13.86 8.20
C ALA A 43 -12.03 -14.37 8.06
N THR A 44 -12.45 -14.67 6.84
CA THR A 44 -13.78 -15.27 6.62
C THR A 44 -13.83 -16.68 7.19
N GLU A 45 -15.01 -17.12 7.65
CA GLU A 45 -15.19 -18.44 8.29
C GLU A 45 -14.82 -19.59 7.35
N ASP A 46 -15.09 -19.43 6.06
CA ASP A 46 -14.71 -20.39 5.02
C ASP A 46 -13.19 -20.39 4.71
N GLY A 47 -12.44 -19.47 5.32
CA GLY A 47 -11.00 -19.33 5.16
C GLY A 47 -10.56 -18.88 3.78
N LYS A 48 -11.47 -18.40 2.91
CA LYS A 48 -11.12 -18.04 1.53
C LYS A 48 -10.67 -16.62 1.35
N ASN A 49 -10.95 -15.74 2.34
CA ASN A 49 -10.64 -14.33 2.21
C ASN A 49 -10.10 -13.75 3.52
N PHE A 50 -9.27 -12.72 3.35
CA PHE A 50 -8.90 -11.77 4.41
C PHE A 50 -9.48 -10.41 4.12
N ILE A 51 -10.03 -9.77 5.15
CA ILE A 51 -10.61 -8.45 5.05
C ILE A 51 -9.80 -7.52 5.94
N PHE A 52 -9.14 -6.54 5.34
CA PHE A 52 -8.54 -5.43 6.06
C PHE A 52 -9.54 -4.29 6.16
N LEU A 53 -9.81 -3.87 7.38
CA LEU A 53 -10.79 -2.82 7.66
C LEU A 53 -10.05 -1.48 7.72
N GLY A 54 -10.26 -0.69 6.67
CA GLY A 54 -9.77 0.68 6.58
C GLY A 54 -10.85 1.68 6.99
N GLU A 55 -10.43 2.93 7.24
CA GLU A 55 -11.35 4.02 7.59
C GLU A 55 -12.24 4.44 6.43
N LYS A 56 -11.67 4.47 5.21
CA LYS A 56 -12.40 4.86 4.00
C LYS A 56 -12.98 3.66 3.26
N TYR A 57 -12.23 2.57 3.21
CA TYR A 57 -12.59 1.38 2.47
C TYR A 57 -12.25 0.10 3.22
N HIS A 58 -12.99 -0.96 2.93
CA HIS A 58 -12.63 -2.32 3.31
C HIS A 58 -12.03 -3.03 2.10
N TYR A 59 -10.95 -3.75 2.34
CA TYR A 59 -10.17 -4.44 1.32
C TYR A 59 -10.29 -5.93 1.54
N ILE A 60 -10.96 -6.61 0.63
CA ILE A 60 -11.15 -8.08 0.67
C ILE A 60 -10.12 -8.69 -0.26
N PHE A 61 -9.17 -9.40 0.31
CA PHE A 61 -8.14 -10.10 -0.44
C PHE A 61 -8.41 -11.60 -0.45
N ASN A 62 -8.11 -12.25 -1.56
CA ASN A 62 -8.09 -13.69 -1.64
C ASN A 62 -7.15 -14.27 -0.59
N ASP A 63 -7.50 -15.43 -0.07
CA ASP A 63 -6.66 -16.10 0.91
C ASP A 63 -5.26 -16.38 0.38
N HIS A 64 -4.31 -16.17 1.27
CA HIS A 64 -2.91 -16.52 1.09
C HIS A 64 -2.44 -17.23 2.35
N ASP A 65 -2.12 -18.52 2.22
CA ASP A 65 -1.83 -19.37 3.36
C ASP A 65 -0.73 -18.80 4.29
N SER A 66 0.35 -18.27 3.72
CA SER A 66 1.41 -17.63 4.52
C SER A 66 0.91 -16.39 5.28
N LEU A 67 -0.02 -15.60 4.70
CA LEU A 67 -0.62 -14.45 5.39
C LEU A 67 -1.47 -14.91 6.56
N ARG A 68 -2.30 -15.92 6.36
CA ARG A 68 -3.13 -16.52 7.40
C ARG A 68 -2.27 -17.03 8.55
N GLN A 69 -1.29 -17.86 8.25
CA GLN A 69 -0.39 -18.40 9.25
C GLN A 69 0.32 -17.29 10.03
N THR A 70 0.75 -16.22 9.35
CA THR A 70 1.42 -15.08 9.96
C THR A 70 0.48 -14.29 10.89
N LEU A 71 -0.75 -14.00 10.46
CA LEU A 71 -1.72 -13.23 11.25
C LEU A 71 -2.23 -14.02 12.47
N LEU A 72 -2.34 -15.33 12.37
CA LEU A 72 -2.83 -16.21 13.43
C LEU A 72 -1.71 -16.73 14.35
N TRP A 73 -0.44 -16.44 14.04
CA TRP A 73 0.65 -16.90 14.86
C TRP A 73 0.67 -16.22 16.24
N LYS A 74 0.78 -17.03 17.30
CA LYS A 74 0.71 -16.54 18.69
C LYS A 74 1.90 -15.63 19.03
N ASP A 75 3.10 -15.98 18.53
CA ASP A 75 4.35 -15.25 18.82
C ASP A 75 4.68 -14.16 17.79
N ARG A 76 3.68 -13.65 17.10
CA ARG A 76 3.82 -12.65 16.02
C ARG A 76 4.37 -11.29 16.45
N SER A 77 4.64 -11.08 17.73
CA SER A 77 5.21 -9.82 18.25
C SER A 77 6.56 -9.45 17.63
N VAL A 78 7.30 -10.43 17.11
CA VAL A 78 8.56 -10.22 16.39
C VAL A 78 8.36 -9.82 14.92
N LEU A 79 7.11 -9.84 14.44
CA LEU A 79 6.74 -9.52 13.07
C LEU A 79 6.19 -8.10 12.96
N GLU A 80 6.52 -7.46 11.86
CA GLU A 80 5.98 -6.15 11.49
C GLU A 80 5.59 -6.14 10.01
N ALA A 81 4.41 -5.61 9.71
CA ALA A 81 3.98 -5.41 8.32
C ALA A 81 4.50 -4.07 7.79
N ILE A 82 4.86 -4.04 6.52
CA ILE A 82 5.25 -2.84 5.80
C ILE A 82 4.45 -2.79 4.50
N PHE A 83 3.68 -1.73 4.34
CA PHE A 83 3.02 -1.38 3.10
C PHE A 83 3.94 -0.39 2.36
N TYR A 84 4.92 -0.92 1.66
CA TYR A 84 5.94 -0.12 0.97
C TYR A 84 5.46 0.42 -0.37
N GLU A 85 4.69 -0.38 -1.08
CA GLU A 85 4.19 -0.05 -2.40
C GLU A 85 2.74 0.45 -2.31
N LYS A 86 2.33 1.21 -3.31
CA LYS A 86 0.93 1.60 -3.45
C LYS A 86 0.09 0.38 -3.78
N PHE A 87 -1.11 0.32 -3.24
CA PHE A 87 -2.15 -0.53 -3.80
C PHE A 87 -2.70 0.11 -5.06
N ILE A 88 -2.90 -0.68 -6.09
CA ILE A 88 -3.41 -0.22 -7.37
C ILE A 88 -4.83 -0.74 -7.53
N ILE A 89 -5.74 0.17 -7.84
CA ILE A 89 -7.14 -0.14 -8.15
C ILE A 89 -7.35 -0.01 -9.65
N ASP A 90 -8.04 -0.96 -10.23
CA ASP A 90 -8.48 -0.89 -11.61
C ASP A 90 -9.93 -0.36 -11.74
N SER A 91 -10.38 -0.23 -12.98
CA SER A 91 -11.73 0.28 -13.30
C SER A 91 -12.86 -0.64 -12.80
N SER A 92 -12.57 -1.88 -12.44
CA SER A 92 -13.54 -2.85 -11.89
C SER A 92 -13.60 -2.86 -10.35
N ASN A 93 -12.89 -1.95 -9.67
CA ASN A 93 -12.63 -1.96 -8.22
C ASN A 93 -11.80 -3.16 -7.73
N SER A 94 -11.15 -3.89 -8.64
CA SER A 94 -10.15 -4.87 -8.23
C SER A 94 -8.93 -4.16 -7.69
N ILE A 95 -8.40 -4.66 -6.59
CA ILE A 95 -7.22 -4.12 -5.93
C ILE A 95 -6.08 -5.11 -5.96
N SER A 96 -4.88 -4.62 -6.21
CA SER A 96 -3.65 -5.41 -6.14
C SER A 96 -2.54 -4.63 -5.47
N GLY A 97 -1.58 -5.33 -4.89
CA GLY A 97 -0.41 -4.74 -4.26
C GLY A 97 0.46 -5.77 -3.57
N ASN A 98 1.55 -5.31 -2.98
CA ASN A 98 2.46 -6.15 -2.24
C ASN A 98 2.45 -5.77 -0.75
N LEU A 99 2.27 -6.77 0.08
CA LEU A 99 2.47 -6.69 1.52
C LEU A 99 3.83 -7.30 1.84
N ARG A 100 4.69 -6.55 2.52
CA ARG A 100 5.93 -7.08 3.07
C ARG A 100 5.76 -7.26 4.56
N ILE A 101 6.10 -8.45 5.05
CA ILE A 101 6.16 -8.75 6.47
C ILE A 101 7.61 -8.99 6.81
N ILE A 102 8.11 -8.28 7.82
CA ILE A 102 9.47 -8.43 8.31
C ILE A 102 9.48 -9.11 9.66
N CYS A 103 10.46 -9.96 9.88
CA CYS A 103 10.85 -10.43 11.20
C CYS A 103 12.12 -9.72 11.63
N LYS A 104 12.06 -8.98 12.71
CA LYS A 104 13.24 -8.45 13.41
C LYS A 104 13.80 -9.55 14.30
N CYS A 105 14.49 -10.48 13.71
CA CYS A 105 14.82 -11.74 14.35
C CYS A 105 16.08 -11.70 15.23
N LYS A 106 16.72 -10.54 15.44
CA LYS A 106 17.89 -10.40 16.32
C LYS A 106 17.66 -10.94 17.73
N ASN A 107 16.44 -10.73 18.27
CA ASN A 107 16.06 -11.19 19.61
C ASN A 107 15.06 -12.37 19.56
N ALA A 108 14.87 -12.98 18.41
CA ALA A 108 13.95 -14.10 18.26
C ALA A 108 14.58 -15.41 18.77
N THR A 109 13.77 -16.28 19.35
CA THR A 109 14.18 -17.60 19.75
C THR A 109 14.45 -18.50 18.54
N ALA A 110 15.22 -19.57 18.72
CA ALA A 110 15.47 -20.55 17.66
C ALA A 110 14.17 -21.14 17.09
N THR A 111 13.15 -21.34 17.93
CA THR A 111 11.82 -21.82 17.52
C THR A 111 11.12 -20.80 16.62
N GLN A 112 11.17 -19.51 16.96
CA GLN A 112 10.60 -18.44 16.16
C GLN A 112 11.30 -18.33 14.80
N ILE A 113 12.62 -18.38 14.77
CA ILE A 113 13.41 -18.36 13.52
C ILE A 113 13.08 -19.57 12.65
N SER A 114 12.96 -20.75 13.23
CA SER A 114 12.60 -21.97 12.51
C SER A 114 11.20 -21.84 11.88
N TRP A 115 10.23 -21.31 12.63
CA TRP A 115 8.89 -21.07 12.13
C TRP A 115 8.87 -20.05 10.98
N VAL A 116 9.55 -18.92 11.13
CA VAL A 116 9.68 -17.87 10.12
C VAL A 116 10.21 -18.46 8.80
N LYS A 117 11.28 -19.25 8.86
CA LYS A 117 11.83 -19.94 7.68
C LYS A 117 10.85 -20.93 7.06
N LYS A 118 10.13 -21.70 7.89
CA LYS A 118 9.13 -22.67 7.43
C LYS A 118 7.98 -22.02 6.66
N ILE A 119 7.55 -20.81 7.04
CA ILE A 119 6.47 -20.06 6.37
C ILE A 119 6.93 -19.44 5.05
N GLY A 120 8.23 -19.39 4.79
CA GLY A 120 8.78 -18.88 3.53
C GLY A 120 9.44 -17.51 3.64
N PHE A 121 9.72 -17.04 4.85
CA PHE A 121 10.57 -15.85 5.00
C PHE A 121 11.99 -16.16 4.52
N ILE A 122 12.55 -15.22 3.80
CA ILE A 122 13.94 -15.27 3.35
C ILE A 122 14.77 -14.23 4.11
N LYS A 123 16.04 -14.49 4.32
CA LYS A 123 16.95 -13.48 4.87
C LYS A 123 16.99 -12.29 3.91
N LEU A 124 17.01 -11.07 4.46
CA LEU A 124 17.02 -9.85 3.65
C LEU A 124 18.15 -9.91 2.60
N PRO A 125 17.83 -9.77 1.30
CA PRO A 125 18.85 -9.71 0.25
C PRO A 125 19.77 -8.51 0.44
N THR A 126 21.06 -8.67 0.13
CA THR A 126 22.06 -7.61 0.26
C THR A 126 21.69 -6.37 -0.58
N SER A 127 21.04 -6.56 -1.72
CA SER A 127 20.54 -5.49 -2.58
C SER A 127 19.54 -4.55 -1.88
N ASP A 128 18.79 -5.08 -0.92
CA ASP A 128 17.69 -4.37 -0.26
C ASP A 128 18.13 -3.71 1.06
N VAL A 129 19.30 -4.07 1.59
CA VAL A 129 19.81 -3.58 2.90
C VAL A 129 19.78 -2.05 2.97
N GLN A 130 20.25 -1.38 1.92
CA GLN A 130 20.29 0.09 1.88
C GLN A 130 18.89 0.69 1.98
N LEU A 131 17.92 0.14 1.27
CA LEU A 131 16.53 0.61 1.29
C LEU A 131 15.93 0.51 2.69
N TYR A 132 16.05 -0.64 3.34
CA TYR A 132 15.52 -0.83 4.69
C TYR A 132 16.23 0.03 5.72
N SER A 133 17.53 0.23 5.58
CA SER A 133 18.31 1.14 6.42
C SER A 133 17.84 2.59 6.29
N LEU A 134 17.55 3.07 5.07
CA LEU A 134 16.98 4.40 4.84
C LEU A 134 15.58 4.56 5.45
N MET A 135 14.83 3.48 5.58
CA MET A 135 13.54 3.46 6.28
C MET A 135 13.69 3.41 7.81
N GLY A 136 14.92 3.46 8.35
CA GLY A 136 15.19 3.37 9.77
C GLY A 136 14.99 1.97 10.36
N ILE A 137 15.02 0.94 9.51
CA ILE A 137 14.85 -0.47 9.94
C ILE A 137 16.23 -1.09 10.12
N GLU A 138 16.46 -1.65 11.30
CA GLU A 138 17.69 -2.42 11.58
C GLU A 138 17.71 -3.67 10.70
N THR A 139 18.78 -3.84 9.93
CA THR A 139 18.86 -4.90 8.90
C THR A 139 19.60 -6.15 9.36
N GLU A 140 20.18 -6.12 10.57
CA GLU A 140 20.83 -7.28 11.16
C GLU A 140 19.79 -8.35 11.52
N GLU A 141 20.01 -9.58 11.07
CA GLU A 141 19.09 -10.73 11.28
C GLU A 141 17.63 -10.42 10.84
N LEU A 142 17.48 -9.64 9.75
CA LEU A 142 16.18 -9.33 9.18
C LEU A 142 15.77 -10.41 8.17
N TYR A 143 14.56 -10.94 8.34
CA TYR A 143 13.91 -11.83 7.39
C TYR A 143 12.67 -11.17 6.83
N ILE A 144 12.39 -11.38 5.55
CA ILE A 144 11.27 -10.78 4.84
C ILE A 144 10.40 -11.85 4.18
N LEU A 145 9.10 -11.61 4.19
CA LEU A 145 8.10 -12.34 3.40
C LEU A 145 7.36 -11.33 2.54
N VAL A 146 7.36 -11.54 1.23
CA VAL A 146 6.60 -10.71 0.28
C VAL A 146 5.36 -11.47 -0.15
N ILE A 147 4.21 -10.88 0.08
CA ILE A 147 2.91 -11.46 -0.27
C ILE A 147 2.26 -10.56 -1.31
N ARG A 148 1.99 -11.11 -2.48
CA ARG A 148 1.19 -10.42 -3.50
C ARG A 148 -0.28 -10.56 -3.15
N LEU A 149 -0.93 -9.45 -2.90
CA LEU A 149 -2.34 -9.36 -2.59
C LEU A 149 -3.12 -9.05 -3.86
N SER A 150 -4.26 -9.73 -4.04
CA SER A 150 -5.24 -9.40 -5.05
C SER A 150 -6.63 -9.58 -4.47
N GLY A 151 -7.56 -8.71 -4.84
CA GLY A 151 -8.89 -8.73 -4.26
C GLY A 151 -9.77 -7.59 -4.76
N ILE A 152 -10.68 -7.14 -3.94
CA ILE A 152 -11.64 -6.10 -4.26
C ILE A 152 -11.75 -5.10 -3.12
N ARG A 153 -12.12 -3.87 -3.47
CA ARG A 153 -12.36 -2.78 -2.54
C ARG A 153 -13.84 -2.49 -2.40
N TYR A 154 -14.28 -2.24 -1.17
CA TYR A 154 -15.63 -1.77 -0.87
C TYR A 154 -15.58 -0.51 -0.02
N LEU A 155 -16.56 0.37 -0.19
CA LEU A 155 -16.72 1.53 0.68
C LEU A 155 -16.95 1.06 2.13
N ALA A 156 -16.20 1.62 3.06
CA ALA A 156 -16.40 1.32 4.47
C ALA A 156 -17.80 1.74 4.90
N LYS A 157 -18.50 0.82 5.56
CA LYS A 157 -19.78 1.06 6.22
C LYS A 157 -19.54 1.05 7.72
N ASP A 158 -20.44 1.65 8.47
CA ASP A 158 -20.45 1.63 9.93
C ASP A 158 -20.58 0.19 10.44
N LEU A 159 -19.45 -0.43 10.66
CA LEU A 159 -19.34 -1.74 11.28
C LEU A 159 -19.05 -1.56 12.78
N VAL A 160 -19.63 -2.44 13.61
CA VAL A 160 -19.25 -2.54 15.02
C VAL A 160 -17.85 -3.14 15.08
N LEU A 161 -16.85 -2.28 14.98
CA LEU A 161 -15.44 -2.65 14.81
C LEU A 161 -14.85 -3.43 15.99
N ASP A 162 -15.43 -3.29 17.19
CA ASP A 162 -14.89 -3.91 18.41
C ASP A 162 -14.90 -5.45 18.42
N LYS A 163 -15.66 -6.05 17.53
CA LYS A 163 -15.74 -7.52 17.35
C LYS A 163 -14.57 -8.10 16.56
N TYR A 164 -13.76 -7.26 15.88
CA TYR A 164 -12.75 -7.73 14.96
C TYR A 164 -11.35 -7.64 15.55
N ALA A 165 -10.47 -8.55 15.14
CA ALA A 165 -9.11 -8.62 15.61
C ALA A 165 -8.34 -7.35 15.25
N LYS A 166 -7.64 -6.78 16.26
CA LYS A 166 -6.79 -5.61 16.07
C LYS A 166 -5.43 -6.04 15.52
N LEU A 167 -4.88 -5.21 14.64
CA LEU A 167 -3.47 -5.24 14.28
C LEU A 167 -2.66 -4.65 15.43
N ASN A 168 -1.36 -4.92 15.46
CA ASN A 168 -0.43 -4.40 16.47
C ASN A 168 -0.30 -2.85 16.44
N LYS A 169 -0.57 -2.24 15.30
CA LYS A 169 -0.62 -0.78 15.11
C LYS A 169 -1.55 -0.43 13.95
N THR A 170 -1.81 0.86 13.78
CA THR A 170 -2.48 1.38 12.58
C THR A 170 -1.48 1.48 11.43
N TYR A 171 -1.82 0.92 10.29
CA TYR A 171 -1.03 0.97 9.07
C TYR A 171 -1.63 1.96 8.09
N LYS A 172 -0.80 2.86 7.58
CA LYS A 172 -1.18 3.75 6.48
C LYS A 172 -0.85 3.08 5.16
N VAL A 173 -1.83 2.98 4.28
CA VAL A 173 -1.68 2.43 2.93
C VAL A 173 -1.96 3.52 1.92
N VAL A 174 -1.12 3.64 0.91
CA VAL A 174 -1.34 4.54 -0.23
C VAL A 174 -2.03 3.74 -1.32
N VAL A 175 -3.13 4.26 -1.81
CA VAL A 175 -3.93 3.61 -2.86
C VAL A 175 -3.96 4.52 -4.08
N GLU A 176 -3.63 3.96 -5.23
CA GLU A 176 -3.70 4.61 -6.53
C GLU A 176 -4.98 4.19 -7.25
N GLU A 177 -5.76 5.17 -7.70
CA GLU A 177 -7.00 4.95 -8.45
C GLU A 177 -6.81 5.19 -9.94
N PRO A 178 -7.54 4.49 -10.81
CA PRO A 178 -7.54 4.82 -12.23
C PRO A 178 -8.11 6.23 -12.43
N LYS A 179 -7.60 6.96 -13.40
CA LYS A 179 -8.24 8.21 -13.81
C LYS A 179 -9.66 7.89 -14.24
N SER A 180 -10.63 8.52 -13.58
CA SER A 180 -12.02 8.35 -13.91
C SER A 180 -12.28 8.85 -15.34
N THR A 181 -12.49 7.94 -16.27
CA THR A 181 -13.22 8.22 -17.48
C THR A 181 -14.70 8.19 -17.10
N SER A 182 -15.22 9.34 -16.63
CA SER A 182 -16.64 9.59 -16.27
C SER A 182 -17.37 8.53 -15.43
N GLY A 183 -17.52 8.79 -14.17
CA GLY A 183 -18.76 8.71 -13.40
C GLY A 183 -19.62 7.45 -13.46
N VAL A 184 -19.07 6.26 -13.15
CA VAL A 184 -19.92 5.15 -12.71
C VAL A 184 -19.38 4.61 -11.39
N ILE A 185 -19.78 5.22 -10.29
CA ILE A 185 -19.69 4.60 -8.96
C ILE A 185 -20.79 3.55 -8.90
N GLY A 186 -20.46 2.32 -9.25
CA GLY A 186 -21.35 1.19 -9.04
C GLY A 186 -21.61 1.02 -7.54
N ARG A 187 -22.80 1.33 -7.07
CA ARG A 187 -23.28 1.00 -5.72
C ARG A 187 -23.49 -0.50 -5.66
N VAL A 188 -22.51 -1.23 -5.20
CA VAL A 188 -22.73 -2.64 -4.83
C VAL A 188 -23.40 -2.64 -3.45
N LEU A 189 -24.69 -2.95 -3.43
CA LEU A 189 -25.44 -3.21 -2.22
C LEU A 189 -25.02 -4.60 -1.71
N LEU A 190 -24.21 -4.64 -0.66
CA LEU A 190 -24.01 -5.86 0.11
C LEU A 190 -25.28 -6.14 0.92
N THR A 191 -26.06 -7.11 0.49
CA THR A 191 -27.11 -7.68 1.34
C THR A 191 -26.43 -8.54 2.41
N PRO A 192 -26.72 -8.34 3.70
CA PRO A 192 -26.23 -9.24 4.72
C PRO A 192 -26.86 -10.61 4.50
N VAL A 193 -26.03 -11.63 4.37
CA VAL A 193 -26.49 -13.02 4.45
C VAL A 193 -26.78 -13.26 5.93
N THR A 194 -28.05 -13.44 6.25
CA THR A 194 -28.55 -13.88 7.57
C THR A 194 -28.26 -15.36 7.78
#